data_dba2d7e7d483e453efc4ee554a068fb8
#
_entry.id   dba2d7e7d483e453efc4ee554a068fb8
#
_cell.length_a   1.000
_cell.length_b   1.000
_cell.length_c   1.000
_cell.angle_alpha   90.00
_cell.angle_beta   90.00
_cell.angle_gamma   90.00
#
_symmetry.space_group_name_H-M   'P 1'
#
loop_
_entity.id
_entity.type
_entity.pdbx_description
1 polymer ?
#
loop_
_entity_poly.entity_id
_entity_poly.type
_entity_poly.pdbx_seq_one_letter_code
_entity_poly.pdbx_strand_id
1 'polypeptide(L)'
;MDIKAILVTHEHIDHTNLAEYTSAYYDAPIYISAEAKQFSNINSKRLMFINDETPLLIDKLTIKPLLTPGHTKGCISYLINENLFSGDTLFIEGCGMCTDSSSSPHELFNSLRRLVDIIPLSTKIYPGHRYHAEVGQEFSYVLNNNIYLNITNEEDFIKFRMRNGQKGLMDFI
;
A
#
# COMPACT_ATOMS: atom_id res chain seq x y z
N MET A 1 24.05 8.54 -5.47
CA MET A 1 22.62 8.22 -5.73
C MET A 1 21.87 9.53 -5.66
N ASP A 2 20.95 9.80 -6.58
CA ASP A 2 20.17 11.03 -6.64
C ASP A 2 18.68 10.66 -6.43
N ILE A 3 18.16 10.88 -5.22
CA ILE A 3 16.78 10.59 -4.84
C ILE A 3 15.92 11.81 -5.20
N LYS A 4 14.93 11.64 -6.06
CA LYS A 4 14.05 12.71 -6.53
C LYS A 4 12.78 12.88 -5.71
N ALA A 5 12.32 11.81 -5.06
CA ALA A 5 11.12 11.82 -4.22
C ALA A 5 11.12 10.63 -3.26
N ILE A 6 10.35 10.77 -2.19
CA ILE A 6 10.00 9.71 -1.26
C ILE A 6 8.49 9.51 -1.34
N LEU A 7 8.05 8.29 -1.65
CA LEU A 7 6.65 7.93 -1.75
C LEU A 7 6.28 7.12 -0.51
N VAL A 8 5.40 7.64 0.32
CA VAL A 8 4.92 6.97 1.53
C VAL A 8 3.62 6.25 1.22
N THR A 9 3.59 4.94 1.42
CA THR A 9 2.39 4.13 1.18
C THR A 9 1.35 4.31 2.28
N HIS A 10 1.78 4.39 3.54
CA HIS A 10 0.91 4.62 4.71
C HIS A 10 1.74 5.05 5.94
N GLU A 11 1.07 5.37 7.04
CA GLU A 11 1.64 6.04 8.20
C GLU A 11 2.40 5.17 9.20
N HIS A 12 2.39 3.84 9.08
CA HIS A 12 3.07 2.96 10.04
C HIS A 12 4.56 3.24 10.11
N ILE A 13 5.12 3.07 11.30
CA ILE A 13 6.49 3.52 11.61
C ILE A 13 7.56 2.81 10.79
N ASP A 14 7.37 1.55 10.49
CA ASP A 14 8.27 0.73 9.67
C ASP A 14 8.29 1.16 8.20
N HIS A 15 7.27 1.92 7.74
CA HIS A 15 7.19 2.51 6.41
C HIS A 15 7.57 4.00 6.38
N THR A 16 7.69 4.66 7.54
CA THR A 16 7.91 6.11 7.62
C THR A 16 9.17 6.53 8.40
N ASN A 17 9.79 5.65 9.16
CA ASN A 17 10.88 5.94 10.10
C ASN A 17 12.11 6.65 9.49
N LEU A 18 12.38 6.47 8.20
CA LEU A 18 13.49 7.12 7.49
C LEU A 18 13.05 8.23 6.54
N ALA A 19 11.75 8.50 6.40
CA ALA A 19 11.23 9.43 5.39
C ALA A 19 11.79 10.86 5.58
N GLU A 20 11.78 11.39 6.80
CA GLU A 20 12.29 12.73 7.10
C GLU A 20 13.81 12.82 6.93
N TYR A 21 14.54 11.82 7.44
CA TYR A 21 15.99 11.78 7.29
C TYR A 21 16.39 11.75 5.82
N THR A 22 15.76 10.89 5.02
CA THR A 22 16.02 10.76 3.59
C THR A 22 15.66 12.06 2.85
N SER A 23 14.52 12.66 3.18
CA SER A 23 14.09 13.94 2.63
C SER A 23 15.08 15.06 2.90
N ALA A 24 15.57 15.15 4.14
CA ALA A 24 16.54 16.19 4.52
C ALA A 24 17.91 15.96 3.85
N TYR A 25 18.37 14.70 3.77
CA TYR A 25 19.68 14.35 3.23
C TYR A 25 19.77 14.58 1.71
N TYR A 26 18.70 14.23 0.97
CA TYR A 26 18.69 14.33 -0.51
C TYR A 26 17.97 15.57 -1.03
N ASP A 27 17.45 16.43 -0.16
CA ASP A 27 16.63 17.59 -0.51
C ASP A 27 15.37 17.19 -1.34
N ALA A 28 14.82 16.01 -1.07
CA ALA A 28 13.74 15.40 -1.84
C ALA A 28 12.36 15.57 -1.17
N PRO A 29 11.27 15.83 -1.92
CA PRO A 29 9.93 15.90 -1.36
C PRO A 29 9.42 14.56 -0.87
N ILE A 30 8.55 14.58 0.15
CA ILE A 30 7.81 13.42 0.65
C ILE A 30 6.37 13.51 0.17
N TYR A 31 5.93 12.53 -0.59
CA TYR A 31 4.55 12.39 -1.04
C TYR A 31 3.78 11.45 -0.12
N ILE A 32 2.63 11.90 0.39
CA ILE A 32 1.81 11.19 1.38
C ILE A 32 0.34 11.59 1.21
N SER A 33 -0.61 10.73 1.59
CA SER A 33 -2.02 11.12 1.68
C SER A 33 -2.27 12.10 2.84
N ALA A 34 -3.30 12.91 2.73
CA ALA A 34 -3.71 13.80 3.82
C ALA A 34 -4.13 13.00 5.07
N GLU A 35 -4.77 11.85 4.86
CA GLU A 35 -5.20 10.93 5.90
C GLU A 35 -4.01 10.30 6.63
N ALA A 36 -3.03 9.75 5.89
CA ALA A 36 -1.82 9.18 6.50
C ALA A 36 -1.04 10.25 7.28
N LYS A 37 -1.02 11.49 6.80
CA LYS A 37 -0.34 12.58 7.53
C LYS A 37 -0.94 12.83 8.91
N GLN A 38 -2.26 12.68 9.09
CA GLN A 38 -2.92 12.90 10.38
C GLN A 38 -2.44 11.94 11.47
N PHE A 39 -2.04 10.73 11.10
CA PHE A 39 -1.61 9.68 12.01
C PHE A 39 -0.08 9.47 12.02
N SER A 40 0.64 10.10 11.08
CA SER A 40 2.10 10.02 11.01
C SER A 40 2.77 11.09 11.86
N ASN A 41 3.97 10.78 12.37
CA ASN A 41 4.84 11.74 13.05
C ASN A 41 5.72 12.56 12.09
N ILE A 42 5.53 12.40 10.76
CA ILE A 42 6.35 13.12 9.76
C ILE A 42 6.12 14.63 9.89
N ASN A 43 7.20 15.37 10.14
CA ASN A 43 7.21 16.82 10.26
C ASN A 43 8.26 17.44 9.31
N SER A 44 7.96 17.40 8.02
CA SER A 44 8.86 17.92 6.98
C SER A 44 8.24 19.14 6.29
N LYS A 45 9.08 20.14 5.98
CA LYS A 45 8.68 21.28 5.14
C LYS A 45 8.49 20.91 3.66
N ARG A 46 8.89 19.69 3.27
CA ARG A 46 8.81 19.16 1.90
C ARG A 46 7.68 18.16 1.71
N LEU A 47 6.64 18.23 2.52
CA LEU A 47 5.45 17.39 2.35
C LEU A 47 4.64 17.85 1.15
N MET A 48 4.26 16.88 0.32
CA MET A 48 3.36 17.03 -0.81
C MET A 48 2.19 16.07 -0.64
N PHE A 49 0.97 16.60 -0.67
CA PHE A 49 -0.22 15.77 -0.53
C PHE A 49 -0.63 15.18 -1.87
N ILE A 50 -1.03 13.93 -1.82
CA ILE A 50 -1.46 13.14 -2.97
C ILE A 50 -2.98 13.14 -3.05
N ASN A 51 -3.48 13.31 -4.28
CA ASN A 51 -4.87 13.09 -4.62
C ASN A 51 -5.01 11.79 -5.43
N ASP A 52 -6.13 11.10 -5.24
CA ASP A 52 -6.43 9.84 -5.93
C ASP A 52 -6.37 10.02 -7.45
N GLU A 53 -5.76 9.06 -8.11
CA GLU A 53 -5.60 8.99 -9.56
C GLU A 53 -4.96 10.21 -10.24
N THR A 54 -4.52 11.20 -9.48
CA THR A 54 -3.84 12.38 -10.05
C THR A 54 -2.37 12.03 -10.32
N PRO A 55 -1.96 11.89 -11.61
CA PRO A 55 -0.60 11.47 -11.92
C PRO A 55 0.44 12.47 -11.43
N LEU A 56 1.53 11.95 -10.87
CA LEU A 56 2.73 12.70 -10.53
C LEU A 56 3.79 12.46 -11.58
N LEU A 57 4.36 13.54 -12.10
CA LEU A 57 5.54 13.46 -12.97
C LEU A 57 6.78 13.77 -12.12
N ILE A 58 7.60 12.75 -11.87
CA ILE A 58 8.84 12.88 -11.11
C ILE A 58 9.99 12.47 -12.03
N ASP A 59 10.81 13.46 -12.42
CA ASP A 59 11.81 13.31 -13.47
C ASP A 59 11.15 12.80 -14.77
N LYS A 60 11.42 11.57 -15.18
CA LYS A 60 10.84 10.94 -16.39
C LYS A 60 9.79 9.88 -16.08
N LEU A 61 9.46 9.69 -14.81
CA LEU A 61 8.51 8.68 -14.36
C LEU A 61 7.14 9.30 -14.12
N THR A 62 6.14 8.72 -14.75
CA THR A 62 4.75 8.98 -14.41
C THR A 62 4.31 7.98 -13.35
N ILE A 63 3.90 8.49 -12.19
CA ILE A 63 3.44 7.72 -11.05
C ILE A 63 1.94 7.96 -10.91
N LYS A 64 1.14 6.89 -10.98
CA LYS A 64 -0.29 6.96 -10.71
C LYS A 64 -0.54 6.50 -9.27
N PRO A 65 -0.87 7.41 -8.34
CA PRO A 65 -1.28 7.04 -7.01
C PRO A 65 -2.73 6.55 -7.04
N LEU A 66 -3.00 5.50 -6.28
CA LEU A 66 -4.32 4.92 -6.08
C LEU A 66 -4.58 4.91 -4.58
N LEU A 67 -5.53 5.68 -4.08
CA LEU A 67 -5.94 5.58 -2.69
C LEU A 67 -6.58 4.21 -2.46
N THR A 68 -6.02 3.46 -1.54
CA THR A 68 -6.41 2.09 -1.21
C THR A 68 -6.61 1.94 0.31
N PRO A 69 -7.55 2.71 0.91
CA PRO A 69 -7.79 2.66 2.34
C PRO A 69 -8.23 1.28 2.81
N GLY A 70 -8.01 1.01 4.09
CA GLY A 70 -8.50 -0.20 4.75
C GLY A 70 -7.53 -0.81 5.74
N HIS A 71 -6.27 -1.10 5.36
CA HIS A 71 -5.23 -1.44 6.33
C HIS A 71 -4.98 -0.26 7.27
N THR A 72 -4.79 0.92 6.70
CA THR A 72 -5.00 2.21 7.36
C THR A 72 -5.85 3.11 6.47
N LYS A 73 -6.39 4.19 7.04
CA LYS A 73 -7.20 5.15 6.28
C LYS A 73 -6.41 5.88 5.20
N GLY A 74 -5.11 6.01 5.40
CA GLY A 74 -4.22 6.77 4.53
C GLY A 74 -3.49 5.95 3.47
N CYS A 75 -3.79 4.66 3.31
CA CYS A 75 -3.09 3.79 2.38
C CYS A 75 -3.16 4.25 0.94
N ILE A 76 -2.00 4.20 0.27
CA ILE A 76 -1.83 4.46 -1.16
C ILE A 76 -1.06 3.31 -1.80
N SER A 77 -1.54 2.84 -2.94
CA SER A 77 -0.78 2.01 -3.87
C SER A 77 -0.26 2.86 -5.03
N TYR A 78 1.01 2.71 -5.40
CA TYR A 78 1.62 3.48 -6.48
C TYR A 78 1.82 2.61 -7.71
N LEU A 79 1.13 2.94 -8.81
CA LEU A 79 1.37 2.30 -10.09
C LEU A 79 2.42 3.11 -10.88
N ILE A 80 3.55 2.48 -11.15
CA ILE A 80 4.69 3.06 -11.87
C ILE A 80 5.04 2.14 -13.02
N ASN A 81 4.75 2.56 -14.25
CA ASN A 81 4.80 1.69 -15.43
C ASN A 81 3.96 0.42 -15.21
N GLU A 82 4.58 -0.76 -15.32
CA GLU A 82 3.96 -2.07 -15.11
C GLU A 82 4.21 -2.62 -13.69
N ASN A 83 4.48 -1.75 -12.69
CA ASN A 83 4.78 -2.16 -11.32
C ASN A 83 3.84 -1.47 -10.34
N LEU A 84 3.18 -2.25 -9.48
CA LEU A 84 2.34 -1.76 -8.39
C LEU A 84 3.08 -1.93 -7.05
N PHE A 85 3.39 -0.82 -6.42
CA PHE A 85 3.91 -0.76 -5.05
C PHE A 85 2.71 -0.61 -4.11
N SER A 86 2.23 -1.74 -3.59
CA SER A 86 0.93 -1.83 -2.91
C SER A 86 0.97 -1.51 -1.41
N GLY A 87 2.16 -1.28 -0.84
CA GLY A 87 2.29 -1.17 0.62
C GLY A 87 1.65 -2.37 1.30
N ASP A 88 0.89 -2.11 2.36
CA ASP A 88 0.21 -3.13 3.13
C ASP A 88 -1.27 -3.34 2.74
N THR A 89 -1.69 -2.77 1.61
CA THR A 89 -3.02 -3.05 1.07
C THR A 89 -3.10 -4.46 0.50
N LEU A 90 -2.13 -4.85 -0.34
CA LEU A 90 -2.10 -6.13 -1.03
C LEU A 90 -0.71 -6.76 -0.94
N PHE A 91 -0.63 -7.98 -0.41
CA PHE A 91 0.54 -8.85 -0.45
C PHE A 91 0.40 -9.90 -1.56
N ILE A 92 1.46 -10.67 -1.80
CA ILE A 92 1.36 -11.76 -2.79
C ILE A 92 0.36 -12.82 -2.31
N GLU A 93 0.38 -13.18 -1.02
CA GLU A 93 -0.46 -14.24 -0.45
C GLU A 93 -1.63 -13.74 0.40
N GLY A 94 -1.73 -12.41 0.62
CA GLY A 94 -2.71 -11.86 1.57
C GLY A 94 -2.96 -10.38 1.39
N CYS A 95 -3.47 -9.78 2.45
CA CYS A 95 -3.69 -8.33 2.56
C CYS A 95 -3.41 -7.85 3.97
N GLY A 96 -3.29 -6.54 4.14
CA GLY A 96 -3.04 -5.90 5.42
C GLY A 96 -4.02 -6.30 6.52
N MET A 97 -3.58 -6.21 7.75
CA MET A 97 -4.44 -6.39 8.93
C MET A 97 -5.30 -5.15 9.15
N CYS A 98 -6.45 -5.34 9.82
CA CYS A 98 -7.31 -4.24 10.24
C CYS A 98 -7.41 -4.26 11.77
N THR A 99 -6.35 -3.80 12.44
CA THR A 99 -6.22 -3.85 13.91
C THR A 99 -6.20 -2.47 14.55
N ASP A 100 -5.93 -1.42 13.78
CA ASP A 100 -5.82 -0.06 14.26
C ASP A 100 -7.16 0.68 14.22
N SER A 101 -7.25 1.77 14.98
CA SER A 101 -8.43 2.63 14.98
C SER A 101 -8.67 3.34 13.64
N SER A 102 -7.65 3.44 12.78
CA SER A 102 -7.73 3.99 11.43
C SER A 102 -8.04 2.94 10.37
N SER A 103 -8.11 1.64 10.74
CA SER A 103 -8.34 0.55 9.81
C SER A 103 -9.83 0.24 9.60
N SER A 104 -10.15 -0.29 8.43
CA SER A 104 -11.52 -0.69 8.06
C SER A 104 -11.50 -1.90 7.12
N PRO A 105 -12.00 -3.06 7.53
CA PRO A 105 -12.08 -4.22 6.65
C PRO A 105 -13.04 -4.01 5.47
N HIS A 106 -14.05 -3.14 5.60
CA HIS A 106 -14.94 -2.72 4.51
C HIS A 106 -14.18 -1.93 3.44
N GLU A 107 -13.40 -0.93 3.86
CA GLU A 107 -12.60 -0.14 2.92
C GLU A 107 -11.51 -1.00 2.27
N LEU A 108 -10.89 -1.92 3.04
CA LEU A 108 -9.90 -2.85 2.48
C LEU A 108 -10.50 -3.75 1.40
N PHE A 109 -11.70 -4.31 1.64
CA PHE A 109 -12.42 -5.08 0.63
C PHE A 109 -12.64 -4.26 -0.65
N ASN A 110 -13.18 -3.05 -0.52
CA ASN A 110 -13.45 -2.17 -1.66
C ASN A 110 -12.16 -1.79 -2.41
N SER A 111 -11.08 -1.51 -1.67
CA SER A 111 -9.76 -1.23 -2.26
C SER A 111 -9.21 -2.41 -3.05
N LEU A 112 -9.32 -3.63 -2.52
CA LEU A 112 -8.90 -4.85 -3.21
C LEU A 112 -9.75 -5.11 -4.46
N ARG A 113 -11.08 -4.93 -4.39
CA ARG A 113 -11.95 -5.05 -5.59
C ARG A 113 -11.58 -4.02 -6.65
N ARG A 114 -11.36 -2.77 -6.24
CA ARG A 114 -10.89 -1.73 -7.16
C ARG A 114 -9.58 -2.12 -7.85
N LEU A 115 -8.61 -2.65 -7.11
CA LEU A 115 -7.36 -3.12 -7.72
C LEU A 115 -7.60 -4.26 -8.72
N VAL A 116 -8.49 -5.20 -8.41
CA VAL A 116 -8.86 -6.29 -9.33
C VAL A 116 -9.43 -5.75 -10.64
N ASP A 117 -10.24 -4.69 -10.56
CA ASP A 117 -10.91 -4.12 -11.73
C ASP A 117 -9.97 -3.29 -12.64
N ILE A 118 -8.96 -2.62 -12.06
CA ILE A 118 -8.19 -1.62 -12.81
C ILE A 118 -6.74 -2.03 -13.09
N ILE A 119 -6.17 -3.01 -12.38
CA ILE A 119 -4.76 -3.39 -12.54
C ILE A 119 -4.63 -4.46 -13.64
N PRO A 120 -3.80 -4.23 -14.68
CA PRO A 120 -3.54 -5.23 -15.71
C PRO A 120 -2.92 -6.51 -15.14
N LEU A 121 -3.29 -7.66 -15.71
CA LEU A 121 -2.83 -8.98 -15.23
C LEU A 121 -1.31 -9.16 -15.28
N SER A 122 -0.63 -8.47 -16.20
CA SER A 122 0.84 -8.48 -16.35
C SER A 122 1.58 -7.58 -15.37
N THR A 123 0.85 -6.76 -14.57
CA THR A 123 1.46 -5.84 -13.60
C THR A 123 2.17 -6.62 -12.50
N LYS A 124 3.40 -6.25 -12.20
CA LYS A 124 4.20 -6.85 -11.13
C LYS A 124 3.86 -6.21 -9.78
N ILE A 125 3.64 -7.04 -8.76
CA ILE A 125 3.21 -6.60 -7.44
C ILE A 125 4.40 -6.56 -6.47
N TYR A 126 4.61 -5.40 -5.86
CA TYR A 126 5.66 -5.12 -4.87
C TYR A 126 5.00 -4.65 -3.56
N PRO A 127 4.72 -5.56 -2.62
CA PRO A 127 4.12 -5.23 -1.33
C PRO A 127 5.13 -4.61 -0.35
N GLY A 128 4.62 -4.07 0.76
CA GLY A 128 5.45 -3.56 1.86
C GLY A 128 6.23 -4.64 2.59
N HIS A 129 5.65 -5.83 2.71
CA HIS A 129 6.27 -7.00 3.34
C HIS A 129 6.27 -8.22 2.42
N ARG A 130 7.35 -9.00 2.51
CA ARG A 130 7.48 -10.31 1.88
C ARG A 130 7.25 -11.41 2.92
N TYR A 131 6.44 -12.40 2.57
CA TYR A 131 6.22 -13.59 3.39
C TYR A 131 6.92 -14.81 2.78
N HIS A 132 6.27 -15.60 1.92
CA HIS A 132 6.83 -16.80 1.31
C HIS A 132 7.25 -16.57 -0.13
N ALA A 133 6.32 -16.10 -0.97
CA ALA A 133 6.58 -15.88 -2.38
C ALA A 133 7.52 -14.70 -2.62
N GLU A 134 8.25 -14.77 -3.73
CA GLU A 134 9.07 -13.65 -4.18
C GLU A 134 8.17 -12.48 -4.59
N VAL A 135 8.60 -11.26 -4.28
CA VAL A 135 7.94 -10.04 -4.75
C VAL A 135 8.14 -9.86 -6.27
N GLY A 136 7.31 -9.05 -6.91
CA GLY A 136 7.37 -8.88 -8.36
C GLY A 136 6.67 -9.99 -9.15
N GLN A 137 5.81 -10.78 -8.49
CA GLN A 137 4.90 -11.69 -9.18
C GLN A 137 3.91 -10.89 -10.03
N GLU A 138 3.53 -11.42 -11.18
CA GLU A 138 2.46 -10.86 -11.98
C GLU A 138 1.12 -10.88 -11.23
N PHE A 139 0.28 -9.89 -11.48
CA PHE A 139 -1.03 -9.82 -10.83
C PHE A 139 -1.91 -11.02 -11.15
N SER A 140 -1.76 -11.62 -12.33
CA SER A 140 -2.37 -12.90 -12.69
C SER A 140 -2.03 -14.03 -11.70
N TYR A 141 -0.77 -14.13 -11.29
CA TYR A 141 -0.34 -15.09 -10.26
C TYR A 141 -0.98 -14.76 -8.90
N VAL A 142 -0.97 -13.48 -8.51
CA VAL A 142 -1.53 -13.03 -7.23
C VAL A 142 -3.03 -13.33 -7.16
N LEU A 143 -3.79 -13.07 -8.23
CA LEU A 143 -5.21 -13.40 -8.30
C LEU A 143 -5.50 -14.89 -8.08
N ASN A 144 -4.65 -15.77 -8.61
CA ASN A 144 -4.84 -17.21 -8.48
C ASN A 144 -4.42 -17.79 -7.11
N ASN A 145 -3.52 -17.10 -6.40
CA ASN A 145 -2.90 -17.63 -5.18
C ASN A 145 -3.25 -16.87 -3.89
N ASN A 146 -3.90 -15.73 -4.00
CA ASN A 146 -4.28 -14.90 -2.85
C ASN A 146 -5.73 -15.16 -2.47
N ILE A 147 -5.94 -15.81 -1.33
CA ILE A 147 -7.28 -16.18 -0.85
C ILE A 147 -8.20 -14.97 -0.66
N TYR A 148 -7.65 -13.82 -0.22
CA TYR A 148 -8.46 -12.61 0.04
C TYR A 148 -9.03 -12.01 -1.25
N LEU A 149 -8.32 -12.11 -2.37
CA LEU A 149 -8.83 -11.67 -3.67
C LEU A 149 -9.93 -12.60 -4.22
N ASN A 150 -9.94 -13.84 -3.77
CA ASN A 150 -10.92 -14.85 -4.18
C ASN A 150 -12.21 -14.83 -3.34
N ILE A 151 -12.25 -14.11 -2.22
CA ILE A 151 -13.47 -13.88 -1.44
C ILE A 151 -14.21 -12.69 -2.06
N THR A 152 -15.28 -12.96 -2.80
CA THR A 152 -16.04 -11.94 -3.54
C THR A 152 -17.22 -11.36 -2.75
N ASN A 153 -17.66 -12.04 -1.68
CA ASN A 153 -18.68 -11.55 -0.78
C ASN A 153 -18.02 -10.72 0.34
N GLU A 154 -18.50 -9.50 0.55
CA GLU A 154 -17.94 -8.57 1.53
C GLU A 154 -18.07 -9.07 2.98
N GLU A 155 -19.21 -9.63 3.36
CA GLU A 155 -19.42 -10.13 4.73
C GLU A 155 -18.48 -11.30 5.04
N ASP A 156 -18.28 -12.20 4.07
CA ASP A 156 -17.37 -13.34 4.21
C ASP A 156 -15.91 -12.88 4.26
N PHE A 157 -15.55 -11.87 3.47
CA PHE A 157 -14.23 -11.23 3.54
C PHE A 157 -13.99 -10.64 4.93
N ILE A 158 -14.93 -9.87 5.46
CA ILE A 158 -14.82 -9.24 6.78
C ILE A 158 -14.69 -10.30 7.87
N LYS A 159 -15.53 -11.32 7.87
CA LYS A 159 -15.45 -12.44 8.81
C LYS A 159 -14.09 -13.12 8.75
N PHE A 160 -13.58 -13.38 7.53
CA PHE A 160 -12.29 -14.02 7.34
C PHE A 160 -11.13 -13.11 7.74
N ARG A 161 -11.18 -11.80 7.39
CA ARG A 161 -10.15 -10.83 7.75
C ARG A 161 -10.09 -10.60 9.27
N MET A 162 -11.22 -10.57 9.94
CA MET A 162 -11.34 -10.28 11.37
C MET A 162 -11.37 -11.51 12.27
N ARG A 163 -11.10 -12.72 11.73
CA ARG A 163 -11.11 -13.96 12.52
C ARG A 163 -10.12 -13.91 13.67
N ASN A 164 -10.47 -14.52 14.80
CA ASN A 164 -9.61 -14.62 15.97
C ASN A 164 -8.36 -15.48 15.70
N GLY A 165 -7.31 -15.25 16.50
CA GLY A 165 -6.09 -16.06 16.47
C GLY A 165 -5.14 -15.72 15.32
N GLN A 166 -5.37 -14.65 14.59
CA GLN A 166 -4.36 -14.09 13.70
C GLN A 166 -3.29 -13.45 14.56
N LYS A 167 -2.21 -14.15 14.74
CA LYS A 167 -0.97 -13.53 15.21
C LYS A 167 -0.49 -12.62 14.10
N GLY A 168 0.20 -11.54 14.48
CA GLY A 168 0.69 -10.59 13.48
C GLY A 168 1.39 -11.31 12.34
N LEU A 169 1.23 -10.81 11.13
CA LEU A 169 1.90 -11.35 9.94
C LEU A 169 3.43 -11.41 10.07
N MET A 170 3.98 -10.80 11.13
CA MET A 170 5.40 -10.81 11.51
C MET A 170 5.82 -12.07 12.31
N ASP A 171 4.89 -12.92 12.70
CA ASP A 171 5.17 -14.17 13.47
C ASP A 171 5.54 -15.36 12.57
N PHE A 172 5.93 -15.11 11.32
CA PHE A 172 6.36 -16.15 10.37
C PHE A 172 7.89 -16.36 10.34
N ILE A 173 8.59 -15.99 11.41
CA ILE A 173 10.02 -16.32 11.57
C ILE A 173 10.15 -17.45 12.57
#